data_ef726f9e56011ea3fa4b097af85e6999
#
_entry.id   ef726f9e56011ea3fa4b097af85e6999
#
_cell.length_a   1.000
_cell.length_b   1.000
_cell.length_c   1.000
_cell.angle_alpha   90.00
_cell.angle_beta   90.00
_cell.angle_gamma   90.00
#
_symmetry.space_group_name_H-M   'P 1'
#
loop_
_entity.id
_entity.type
_entity.pdbx_description
1 polymer ?
#
loop_
_entity_poly.entity_id
_entity_poly.type
_entity_poly.pdbx_seq_one_letter_code
_entity_poly.pdbx_strand_id
1 'polypeptide(L)'
;GYENTAIIDKSEHFFQICDEATGLAEAYSQRKATALSQLETIVFVDIGGLVILIALELIKALRYAAQNRILQSKVYLDEATGLPNKNKCEEILNAPDLLSAQDAVAICVFDLNNLRNINNNLGHDKGDEYIRSFAVQLRIAVADEYFVGRDGGDEFIAVLKNVTRMQVEECLRDIREQAAKYSKEYPEMPISYAVGYAMSQDFEQSTMRELFRYADKNMYIDKNRAKMEEAAEEKRMNQRLLAKVKEMGYQFSDCLYCDVFMDQYRVLRASSKFFLAEDGSYSGAVEQIVHKLATDSTRKKMWSQLQIDYLKEHMTEEQPIHEISYKYTEEDVTIHGRLTGIFCDTGRDGTVHHFILGFEIFHDRNVAASDEKLQLTQYYEQMKQAILENGNYVEALLDTAEAVYTVDFTHDRLEKIFYHSESAREFKDCSALFL
;
A
#
# COMPACT_ATOMS: atom_id res chain seq x y z
N GLY A 1 -99.24 24.67 77.75
CA GLY A 1 -98.41 23.48 77.56
C GLY A 1 -98.44 22.86 76.12
N TYR A 2 -99.56 22.99 75.41
CA TYR A 2 -99.72 22.34 74.07
C TYR A 2 -99.01 23.07 72.89
N GLU A 3 -98.82 24.37 72.98
CA GLU A 3 -98.15 25.12 71.94
C GLU A 3 -96.64 24.91 71.89
N ASN A 4 -95.98 24.61 73.01
CA ASN A 4 -94.55 24.33 73.04
C ASN A 4 -94.15 22.96 72.40
N THR A 5 -95.01 21.93 72.52
CA THR A 5 -94.78 20.65 71.93
C THR A 5 -94.86 20.68 70.39
N ALA A 6 -95.80 21.46 69.83
CA ALA A 6 -95.90 21.59 68.39
C ALA A 6 -94.74 22.38 67.76
N ILE A 7 -94.11 23.29 68.51
CA ILE A 7 -92.95 24.04 68.09
C ILE A 7 -91.72 23.14 68.13
N ILE A 8 -91.60 22.31 69.17
CA ILE A 8 -90.51 21.34 69.31
C ILE A 8 -90.56 20.29 68.16
N ASP A 9 -91.78 19.71 67.97
CA ASP A 9 -91.95 18.72 66.85
C ASP A 9 -91.65 19.33 65.50
N LYS A 10 -92.03 20.58 65.23
CA LYS A 10 -91.68 21.27 63.98
C LYS A 10 -90.16 21.56 63.88
N SER A 11 -89.50 21.89 64.96
CA SER A 11 -88.12 22.13 65.08
C SER A 11 -87.32 20.81 64.83
N GLU A 12 -87.74 19.71 65.47
CA GLU A 12 -87.13 18.41 65.23
C GLU A 12 -87.29 17.92 63.77
N HIS A 13 -88.50 18.13 63.22
CA HIS A 13 -88.71 17.82 61.78
C HIS A 13 -87.86 18.68 60.84
N PHE A 14 -87.68 19.95 61.16
CA PHE A 14 -86.81 20.86 60.42
C PHE A 14 -85.34 20.39 60.50
N PHE A 15 -84.87 20.01 61.70
CA PHE A 15 -83.54 19.48 61.89
C PHE A 15 -83.33 18.17 61.11
N GLN A 16 -84.33 17.24 61.10
CA GLN A 16 -84.27 16.03 60.29
C GLN A 16 -84.15 16.32 58.79
N ILE A 17 -84.93 17.28 58.27
CA ILE A 17 -84.84 17.68 56.84
C ILE A 17 -83.47 18.30 56.55
N CYS A 18 -82.93 19.12 57.46
CA CYS A 18 -81.59 19.68 57.30
C CYS A 18 -80.50 18.59 57.30
N ASP A 19 -80.60 17.62 58.21
CA ASP A 19 -79.68 16.50 58.28
C ASP A 19 -79.78 15.64 57.02
N GLU A 20 -80.99 15.34 56.54
CA GLU A 20 -81.21 14.58 55.32
C GLU A 20 -80.71 15.33 54.09
N ALA A 21 -80.94 16.65 54.02
CA ALA A 21 -80.43 17.50 52.95
C ALA A 21 -78.91 17.59 52.99
N THR A 22 -78.31 17.66 54.20
CA THR A 22 -76.84 17.65 54.36
C THR A 22 -76.23 16.31 53.95
N GLY A 23 -76.88 15.19 54.36
CA GLY A 23 -76.44 13.83 53.96
C GLY A 23 -76.54 13.60 52.47
N LEU A 24 -77.63 14.11 51.85
CA LEU A 24 -77.73 14.03 50.35
C LEU A 24 -76.68 14.89 49.64
N ALA A 25 -76.37 16.07 50.17
CA ALA A 25 -75.38 16.97 49.66
C ALA A 25 -73.98 16.37 49.78
N GLU A 26 -73.64 15.73 50.92
CA GLU A 26 -72.41 15.00 51.13
C GLU A 26 -72.29 13.77 50.20
N ALA A 27 -73.36 12.97 50.12
CA ALA A 27 -73.38 11.82 49.19
C ALA A 27 -73.22 12.24 47.71
N TYR A 28 -73.85 13.36 47.35
CA TYR A 28 -73.67 13.93 46.00
C TYR A 28 -72.24 14.42 45.78
N SER A 29 -71.64 15.12 46.75
CA SER A 29 -70.24 15.58 46.70
C SER A 29 -69.28 14.44 46.62
N GLN A 30 -69.44 13.37 47.42
CA GLN A 30 -68.64 12.17 47.41
C GLN A 30 -68.73 11.45 46.08
N ARG A 31 -69.94 11.28 45.51
CA ARG A 31 -70.13 10.68 44.19
C ARG A 31 -69.39 11.47 43.09
N LYS A 32 -69.49 12.78 43.15
CA LYS A 32 -68.82 13.69 42.21
C LYS A 32 -67.27 13.61 42.32
N ALA A 33 -66.78 13.60 43.58
CA ALA A 33 -65.33 13.42 43.83
C ALA A 33 -64.84 12.11 43.38
N THR A 34 -65.57 10.98 43.59
CA THR A 34 -65.22 9.67 43.08
C THR A 34 -65.24 9.58 41.58
N ALA A 35 -66.23 10.15 40.91
CA ALA A 35 -66.30 10.21 39.44
C ALA A 35 -65.16 11.04 38.86
N LEU A 36 -64.79 12.16 39.49
CA LEU A 36 -63.67 13.00 39.07
C LEU A 36 -62.36 12.23 39.20
N SER A 37 -62.13 11.55 40.34
CA SER A 37 -60.90 10.71 40.54
C SER A 37 -60.80 9.54 39.54
N GLN A 38 -61.92 8.89 39.20
CA GLN A 38 -61.95 7.87 38.16
C GLN A 38 -61.60 8.45 36.78
N LEU A 39 -62.12 9.64 36.48
CA LEU A 39 -61.87 10.34 35.24
C LEU A 39 -60.36 10.76 35.13
N GLU A 40 -59.79 11.27 36.21
CA GLU A 40 -58.36 11.57 36.32
C GLU A 40 -57.51 10.32 36.09
N THR A 41 -57.88 9.19 36.70
CA THR A 41 -57.17 7.93 36.54
C THR A 41 -57.20 7.45 35.10
N ILE A 42 -58.34 7.51 34.42
CA ILE A 42 -58.47 7.17 33.00
C ILE A 42 -57.58 8.06 32.14
N VAL A 43 -57.63 9.38 32.37
CA VAL A 43 -56.81 10.35 31.64
C VAL A 43 -55.31 10.08 31.83
N PHE A 44 -54.86 9.76 33.05
CA PHE A 44 -53.46 9.40 33.29
C PHE A 44 -53.07 8.11 32.59
N VAL A 45 -53.96 7.09 32.58
CA VAL A 45 -53.69 5.84 31.85
C VAL A 45 -53.61 6.08 30.34
N ASP A 46 -54.52 6.87 29.80
CA ASP A 46 -54.52 7.22 28.36
C ASP A 46 -53.28 8.03 27.95
N ILE A 47 -52.89 9.02 28.75
CA ILE A 47 -51.67 9.78 28.54
C ILE A 47 -50.43 8.88 28.65
N GLY A 48 -50.37 8.01 29.65
CA GLY A 48 -49.31 7.03 29.81
C GLY A 48 -49.22 6.09 28.64
N GLY A 49 -50.34 5.57 28.15
CA GLY A 49 -50.43 4.76 26.93
C GLY A 49 -49.92 5.48 25.68
N LEU A 50 -50.33 6.74 25.51
CA LEU A 50 -49.91 7.58 24.39
C LEU A 50 -48.39 7.84 24.42
N VAL A 51 -47.82 8.14 25.59
CA VAL A 51 -46.39 8.34 25.77
C VAL A 51 -45.61 7.08 25.42
N ILE A 52 -46.09 5.90 25.85
CA ILE A 52 -45.48 4.61 25.50
C ILE A 52 -45.54 4.39 24.00
N LEU A 53 -46.66 4.63 23.33
CA LEU A 53 -46.79 4.51 21.88
C LEU A 53 -45.84 5.42 21.13
N ILE A 54 -45.72 6.68 21.53
CA ILE A 54 -44.77 7.64 20.95
C ILE A 54 -43.36 7.16 21.15
N ALA A 55 -42.99 6.69 22.34
CA ALA A 55 -41.67 6.14 22.62
C ALA A 55 -41.32 4.92 21.73
N LEU A 56 -42.29 4.00 21.54
CA LEU A 56 -42.14 2.85 20.69
C LEU A 56 -41.93 3.23 19.20
N GLU A 57 -42.72 4.21 18.72
CA GLU A 57 -42.56 4.70 17.35
C GLU A 57 -41.22 5.43 17.17
N LEU A 58 -40.76 6.19 18.14
CA LEU A 58 -39.45 6.82 18.14
C LEU A 58 -38.32 5.79 18.10
N ILE A 59 -38.41 4.74 18.91
CA ILE A 59 -37.44 3.64 18.92
C ILE A 59 -37.41 2.94 17.55
N LYS A 60 -38.57 2.66 16.95
CA LYS A 60 -38.64 2.09 15.59
C LYS A 60 -37.99 3.00 14.56
N ALA A 61 -38.29 4.29 14.60
CA ALA A 61 -37.72 5.28 13.69
C ALA A 61 -36.18 5.36 13.81
N LEU A 62 -35.66 5.36 15.05
CA LEU A 62 -34.20 5.34 15.30
C LEU A 62 -33.54 4.05 14.80
N ARG A 63 -34.17 2.89 15.05
CA ARG A 63 -33.66 1.60 14.51
C ARG A 63 -33.66 1.58 12.98
N TYR A 64 -34.71 2.07 12.35
CA TYR A 64 -34.82 2.15 10.90
C TYR A 64 -33.77 3.11 10.32
N ALA A 65 -33.55 4.26 10.94
CA ALA A 65 -32.51 5.20 10.54
C ALA A 65 -31.11 4.62 10.69
N ALA A 66 -30.83 3.88 11.78
CA ALA A 66 -29.56 3.20 11.99
C ALA A 66 -29.35 2.08 10.95
N GLN A 67 -30.35 1.27 10.67
CA GLN A 67 -30.28 0.22 9.63
C GLN A 67 -30.05 0.81 8.24
N ASN A 68 -30.73 1.90 7.90
CA ASN A 68 -30.52 2.59 6.62
C ASN A 68 -29.09 3.16 6.48
N ARG A 69 -28.53 3.73 7.55
CA ARG A 69 -27.11 4.18 7.51
C ARG A 69 -26.14 3.04 7.27
N ILE A 70 -26.34 1.91 7.95
CA ILE A 70 -25.50 0.70 7.77
C ILE A 70 -25.69 0.15 6.34
N LEU A 71 -26.92 0.13 5.84
CA LEU A 71 -27.21 -0.34 4.49
C LEU A 71 -26.60 0.58 3.43
N GLN A 72 -26.69 1.90 3.59
CA GLN A 72 -26.06 2.87 2.70
C GLN A 72 -24.53 2.77 2.72
N SER A 73 -23.91 2.56 3.90
CA SER A 73 -22.46 2.35 3.97
C SER A 73 -22.03 1.07 3.25
N LYS A 74 -22.76 -0.03 3.38
CA LYS A 74 -22.48 -1.28 2.64
C LYS A 74 -22.71 -1.16 1.13
N VAL A 75 -23.65 -0.31 0.72
CA VAL A 75 -23.94 -0.12 -0.72
C VAL A 75 -22.92 0.79 -1.40
N TYR A 76 -22.34 1.77 -0.70
CA TYR A 76 -21.53 2.83 -1.29
C TYR A 76 -20.08 2.92 -0.81
N LEU A 77 -19.67 2.13 0.18
CA LEU A 77 -18.30 2.10 0.65
C LEU A 77 -17.61 0.77 0.31
N ASP A 78 -16.34 0.84 0.02
CA ASP A 78 -15.44 -0.31 -0.13
C ASP A 78 -14.97 -0.76 1.25
N GLU A 79 -15.19 -2.03 1.59
CA GLU A 79 -14.88 -2.58 2.93
C GLU A 79 -13.37 -2.60 3.23
N ALA A 80 -12.54 -2.75 2.20
CA ALA A 80 -11.10 -2.85 2.38
C ALA A 80 -10.44 -1.48 2.62
N THR A 81 -10.90 -0.45 1.92
CA THR A 81 -10.27 0.87 1.92
C THR A 81 -11.05 1.94 2.68
N GLY A 82 -12.35 1.72 2.90
CA GLY A 82 -13.26 2.73 3.46
C GLY A 82 -13.56 3.89 2.50
N LEU A 83 -13.06 3.85 1.27
CA LEU A 83 -13.40 4.80 0.23
C LEU A 83 -14.78 4.50 -0.38
N PRO A 84 -15.44 5.45 -1.06
CA PRO A 84 -16.53 5.17 -1.97
C PRO A 84 -16.20 4.03 -2.92
N ASN A 85 -17.12 3.07 -3.05
CA ASN A 85 -16.94 1.89 -3.88
C ASN A 85 -17.36 2.14 -5.33
N LYS A 86 -17.26 1.09 -6.15
CA LYS A 86 -17.65 1.10 -7.56
C LYS A 86 -19.07 1.63 -7.80
N ASN A 87 -20.03 1.25 -6.97
CA ASN A 87 -21.41 1.73 -7.15
C ASN A 87 -21.50 3.25 -7.02
N LYS A 88 -20.75 3.84 -6.08
CA LYS A 88 -20.71 5.30 -5.90
C LYS A 88 -19.92 5.98 -7.03
N CYS A 89 -18.85 5.37 -7.50
CA CYS A 89 -18.11 5.84 -8.67
C CYS A 89 -19.01 5.88 -9.90
N GLU A 90 -19.72 4.78 -10.17
CA GLU A 90 -20.65 4.67 -11.29
C GLU A 90 -21.80 5.69 -11.21
N GLU A 91 -22.35 5.93 -10.02
CA GLU A 91 -23.39 6.96 -9.82
C GLU A 91 -22.90 8.35 -10.25
N ILE A 92 -21.67 8.71 -9.85
CA ILE A 92 -21.07 10.00 -10.20
C ILE A 92 -20.74 10.08 -11.70
N LEU A 93 -20.18 9.02 -12.27
CA LEU A 93 -19.78 8.98 -13.67
C LEU A 93 -20.99 8.97 -14.62
N ASN A 94 -22.12 8.46 -14.19
CA ASN A 94 -23.36 8.43 -14.96
C ASN A 94 -24.28 9.64 -14.72
N ALA A 95 -23.79 10.67 -14.03
CA ALA A 95 -24.53 11.92 -13.91
C ALA A 95 -24.90 12.46 -15.32
N PRO A 96 -26.17 12.83 -15.56
CA PRO A 96 -26.65 13.18 -16.89
C PRO A 96 -26.22 14.57 -17.35
N ASP A 97 -25.55 15.31 -16.49
CA ASP A 97 -25.18 16.71 -16.71
C ASP A 97 -24.10 16.82 -17.80
N LEU A 98 -24.35 17.71 -18.77
CA LEU A 98 -23.35 18.14 -19.73
C LEU A 98 -22.44 19.19 -19.08
N LEU A 99 -21.15 18.90 -19.07
CA LEU A 99 -20.11 19.78 -18.57
C LEU A 99 -19.60 20.67 -19.71
N SER A 100 -19.42 21.94 -19.41
CA SER A 100 -18.77 22.93 -20.26
C SER A 100 -17.35 23.22 -19.77
N ALA A 101 -16.58 23.95 -20.54
CA ALA A 101 -15.25 24.41 -20.12
C ALA A 101 -15.28 25.24 -18.83
N GLN A 102 -16.39 25.93 -18.54
CA GLN A 102 -16.54 26.77 -17.34
C GLN A 102 -16.79 25.96 -16.06
N ASP A 103 -17.24 24.71 -16.16
CA ASP A 103 -17.51 23.88 -14.99
C ASP A 103 -16.23 23.44 -14.27
N ALA A 104 -15.06 23.57 -14.92
CA ALA A 104 -13.75 23.36 -14.34
C ALA A 104 -13.64 22.02 -13.56
N VAL A 105 -14.13 20.94 -14.17
CA VAL A 105 -14.11 19.59 -13.59
C VAL A 105 -12.94 18.80 -14.16
N ALA A 106 -12.20 18.11 -13.29
CA ALA A 106 -11.19 17.15 -13.68
C ALA A 106 -11.53 15.76 -13.13
N ILE A 107 -11.29 14.73 -13.92
CA ILE A 107 -11.30 13.32 -13.50
C ILE A 107 -9.89 12.79 -13.60
N CYS A 108 -9.40 12.18 -12.50
CA CYS A 108 -8.14 11.46 -12.45
C CYS A 108 -8.46 9.97 -12.26
N VAL A 109 -7.82 9.12 -13.05
CA VAL A 109 -7.91 7.66 -12.96
C VAL A 109 -6.54 7.12 -12.58
N PHE A 110 -6.51 6.25 -11.59
CA PHE A 110 -5.29 5.62 -11.08
C PHE A 110 -5.42 4.10 -11.18
N ASP A 111 -4.33 3.44 -11.50
CA ASP A 111 -4.22 1.97 -11.58
C ASP A 111 -2.95 1.55 -10.83
N LEU A 112 -3.11 0.72 -9.79
CA LEU A 112 -2.00 0.19 -9.01
C LEU A 112 -1.20 -0.84 -9.80
N ASN A 113 0.09 -0.60 -9.95
CA ASN A 113 1.00 -1.55 -10.56
C ASN A 113 1.36 -2.68 -9.58
N ASN A 114 1.78 -3.81 -10.12
CA ASN A 114 2.38 -4.95 -9.39
C ASN A 114 1.48 -5.68 -8.40
N LEU A 115 0.18 -5.33 -8.25
CA LEU A 115 -0.72 -6.00 -7.31
C LEU A 115 -0.80 -7.52 -7.55
N ARG A 116 -0.81 -7.96 -8.80
CA ARG A 116 -0.83 -9.38 -9.15
C ARG A 116 0.43 -10.11 -8.65
N ASN A 117 1.60 -9.49 -8.78
CA ASN A 117 2.86 -10.06 -8.32
C ASN A 117 2.90 -10.15 -6.79
N ILE A 118 2.44 -9.10 -6.10
CA ILE A 118 2.31 -9.08 -4.64
C ILE A 118 1.38 -10.21 -4.18
N ASN A 119 0.19 -10.34 -4.79
CA ASN A 119 -0.76 -11.41 -4.46
C ASN A 119 -0.19 -12.80 -4.67
N ASN A 120 0.52 -13.02 -5.79
CA ASN A 120 1.07 -14.32 -6.14
C ASN A 120 2.23 -14.72 -5.21
N ASN A 121 3.06 -13.76 -4.79
CA ASN A 121 4.29 -14.05 -4.05
C ASN A 121 4.12 -13.92 -2.54
N LEU A 122 3.33 -12.95 -2.08
CA LEU A 122 3.16 -12.63 -0.65
C LEU A 122 1.77 -12.96 -0.11
N GLY A 123 0.84 -13.37 -0.99
CA GLY A 123 -0.54 -13.70 -0.64
C GLY A 123 -1.50 -12.52 -0.69
N HIS A 124 -2.80 -12.82 -0.70
CA HIS A 124 -3.87 -11.83 -0.83
C HIS A 124 -3.92 -10.82 0.33
N ASP A 125 -3.55 -11.24 1.54
CA ASP A 125 -3.52 -10.33 2.71
C ASP A 125 -2.55 -9.16 2.49
N LYS A 126 -1.40 -9.41 1.86
CA LYS A 126 -0.42 -8.38 1.50
C LYS A 126 -0.89 -7.52 0.33
N GLY A 127 -1.59 -8.11 -0.63
CA GLY A 127 -2.24 -7.34 -1.69
C GLY A 127 -3.31 -6.39 -1.15
N ASP A 128 -4.11 -6.84 -0.18
CA ASP A 128 -5.09 -6.00 0.49
C ASP A 128 -4.44 -4.87 1.32
N GLU A 129 -3.30 -5.15 1.95
CA GLU A 129 -2.50 -4.14 2.64
C GLU A 129 -1.96 -3.09 1.66
N TYR A 130 -1.48 -3.52 0.50
CA TYR A 130 -0.99 -2.66 -0.57
C TYR A 130 -2.08 -1.72 -1.10
N ILE A 131 -3.28 -2.24 -1.39
CA ILE A 131 -4.45 -1.47 -1.80
C ILE A 131 -4.84 -0.44 -0.74
N ARG A 132 -4.91 -0.85 0.53
CA ARG A 132 -5.23 0.04 1.67
C ARG A 132 -4.19 1.15 1.81
N SER A 133 -2.92 0.82 1.68
CA SER A 133 -1.83 1.78 1.77
C SER A 133 -1.97 2.88 0.72
N PHE A 134 -2.24 2.52 -0.54
CA PHE A 134 -2.47 3.51 -1.59
C PHE A 134 -3.72 4.37 -1.33
N ALA A 135 -4.82 3.76 -0.91
CA ALA A 135 -6.05 4.49 -0.55
C ALA A 135 -5.80 5.54 0.54
N VAL A 136 -4.96 5.22 1.53
CA VAL A 136 -4.55 6.16 2.59
C VAL A 136 -3.74 7.31 2.00
N GLN A 137 -2.77 7.04 1.10
CA GLN A 137 -1.97 8.10 0.48
C GLN A 137 -2.84 9.03 -0.39
N LEU A 138 -3.80 8.49 -1.13
CA LEU A 138 -4.77 9.28 -1.89
C LEU A 138 -5.60 10.20 -0.97
N ARG A 139 -6.09 9.68 0.15
CA ARG A 139 -6.86 10.49 1.12
C ARG A 139 -6.04 11.58 1.81
N ILE A 140 -4.74 11.37 2.00
CA ILE A 140 -3.85 12.39 2.58
C ILE A 140 -3.57 13.52 1.58
N ALA A 141 -3.39 13.17 0.30
CA ALA A 141 -2.99 14.11 -0.73
C ALA A 141 -4.16 14.86 -1.38
N VAL A 142 -5.33 14.23 -1.47
CA VAL A 142 -6.53 14.82 -2.08
C VAL A 142 -7.36 15.50 -1.01
N ALA A 143 -7.68 16.79 -1.21
CA ALA A 143 -8.48 17.57 -0.25
C ALA A 143 -9.87 16.94 -0.03
N ASP A 144 -10.39 17.03 1.20
CA ASP A 144 -11.66 16.41 1.63
C ASP A 144 -12.89 16.87 0.82
N GLU A 145 -12.81 18.02 0.14
CA GLU A 145 -13.88 18.54 -0.73
C GLU A 145 -14.01 17.79 -2.05
N TYR A 146 -12.98 17.02 -2.44
CA TYR A 146 -12.97 16.28 -3.68
C TYR A 146 -13.38 14.82 -3.46
N PHE A 147 -13.98 14.27 -4.49
CA PHE A 147 -14.36 12.85 -4.46
C PHE A 147 -13.16 11.96 -4.76
N VAL A 148 -12.98 10.94 -3.92
CA VAL A 148 -12.04 9.84 -4.17
C VAL A 148 -12.78 8.53 -3.96
N GLY A 149 -12.68 7.58 -4.90
CA GLY A 149 -13.34 6.28 -4.83
C GLY A 149 -12.49 5.16 -5.42
N ARG A 150 -12.81 3.94 -5.04
CA ARG A 150 -12.24 2.71 -5.63
C ARG A 150 -13.23 2.15 -6.64
N ASP A 151 -12.86 2.15 -7.93
CA ASP A 151 -13.73 1.72 -9.03
C ASP A 151 -13.59 0.23 -9.36
N GLY A 152 -12.48 -0.38 -9.01
CA GLY A 152 -12.19 -1.79 -9.27
C GLY A 152 -11.18 -2.38 -8.30
N GLY A 153 -10.59 -3.53 -8.66
CA GLY A 153 -9.60 -4.24 -7.85
C GLY A 153 -8.39 -3.38 -7.48
N ASP A 154 -7.76 -2.80 -8.47
CA ASP A 154 -6.56 -1.95 -8.42
C ASP A 154 -6.80 -0.53 -8.97
N GLU A 155 -8.05 -0.21 -9.34
CA GLU A 155 -8.42 1.04 -9.96
C GLU A 155 -9.07 2.02 -8.97
N PHE A 156 -8.64 3.28 -9.01
CA PHE A 156 -9.17 4.37 -8.21
C PHE A 156 -9.49 5.57 -9.08
N ILE A 157 -10.47 6.36 -8.66
CA ILE A 157 -10.81 7.61 -9.33
C ILE A 157 -10.83 8.77 -8.33
N ALA A 158 -10.45 9.95 -8.81
CA ALA A 158 -10.71 11.20 -8.11
C ALA A 158 -11.44 12.17 -9.04
N VAL A 159 -12.43 12.88 -8.49
CA VAL A 159 -13.17 13.92 -9.21
C VAL A 159 -12.98 15.24 -8.48
N LEU A 160 -12.30 16.15 -9.16
CA LEU A 160 -12.00 17.49 -8.67
C LEU A 160 -12.91 18.50 -9.36
N LYS A 161 -13.60 19.34 -8.59
CA LYS A 161 -14.52 20.36 -9.11
C LYS A 161 -13.98 21.75 -8.82
N ASN A 162 -14.25 22.69 -9.72
CA ASN A 162 -13.80 24.08 -9.63
C ASN A 162 -12.28 24.18 -9.56
N VAL A 163 -11.56 23.42 -10.36
CA VAL A 163 -10.10 23.35 -10.36
C VAL A 163 -9.50 23.84 -11.68
N THR A 164 -8.36 24.50 -11.57
CA THR A 164 -7.49 24.81 -12.71
C THR A 164 -6.56 23.63 -12.99
N ARG A 165 -5.97 23.61 -14.20
CA ARG A 165 -4.95 22.61 -14.57
C ARG A 165 -3.80 22.57 -13.60
N MET A 166 -3.31 23.74 -13.16
CA MET A 166 -2.22 23.85 -12.20
C MET A 166 -2.57 23.17 -10.86
N GLN A 167 -3.80 23.34 -10.38
CA GLN A 167 -4.25 22.68 -9.15
C GLN A 167 -4.37 21.15 -9.31
N VAL A 168 -4.79 20.67 -10.49
CA VAL A 168 -4.79 19.23 -10.77
C VAL A 168 -3.37 18.67 -10.76
N GLU A 169 -2.44 19.34 -11.44
CA GLU A 169 -1.03 18.91 -11.49
C GLU A 169 -0.36 18.98 -10.11
N GLU A 170 -0.71 19.97 -9.29
CA GLU A 170 -0.28 20.07 -7.89
C GLU A 170 -0.80 18.92 -7.06
N CYS A 171 -2.10 18.61 -7.13
CA CYS A 171 -2.68 17.46 -6.46
C CYS A 171 -1.99 16.14 -6.88
N LEU A 172 -1.74 15.95 -8.18
CA LEU A 172 -1.03 14.76 -8.67
C LEU A 172 0.43 14.70 -8.21
N ARG A 173 1.09 15.85 -8.03
CA ARG A 173 2.44 15.92 -7.43
C ARG A 173 2.40 15.52 -5.96
N ASP A 174 1.45 16.04 -5.20
CA ASP A 174 1.30 15.72 -3.77
C ASP A 174 1.03 14.21 -3.56
N ILE A 175 0.22 13.59 -4.43
CA ILE A 175 0.00 12.13 -4.41
C ILE A 175 1.33 11.38 -4.66
N ARG A 176 2.14 11.82 -5.63
CA ARG A 176 3.45 11.21 -5.91
C ARG A 176 4.41 11.34 -4.73
N GLU A 177 4.44 12.51 -4.09
CA GLU A 177 5.28 12.74 -2.91
C GLU A 177 4.86 11.85 -1.73
N GLN A 178 3.56 11.70 -1.47
CA GLN A 178 3.06 10.81 -0.42
C GLN A 178 3.38 9.33 -0.73
N ALA A 179 3.18 8.89 -1.97
CA ALA A 179 3.53 7.53 -2.40
C ALA A 179 5.05 7.28 -2.29
N ALA A 180 5.89 8.25 -2.68
CA ALA A 180 7.33 8.15 -2.54
C ALA A 180 7.78 8.13 -1.08
N LYS A 181 7.15 8.93 -0.21
CA LYS A 181 7.42 8.90 1.24
C LYS A 181 7.07 7.54 1.84
N TYR A 182 5.90 6.99 1.49
CA TYR A 182 5.51 5.64 1.92
C TYR A 182 6.52 4.59 1.42
N SER A 183 6.93 4.66 0.14
CA SER A 183 7.87 3.71 -0.45
C SER A 183 9.26 3.74 0.20
N LYS A 184 9.73 4.91 0.67
CA LYS A 184 10.95 5.03 1.47
C LYS A 184 10.79 4.40 2.86
N GLU A 185 9.60 4.51 3.43
CA GLU A 185 9.28 3.92 4.73
C GLU A 185 9.05 2.40 4.64
N TYR A 186 8.53 1.91 3.50
CA TYR A 186 8.22 0.50 3.23
C TYR A 186 8.87 0.03 1.90
N PRO A 187 10.21 -0.08 1.84
CA PRO A 187 10.94 -0.42 0.62
C PRO A 187 10.65 -1.83 0.10
N GLU A 188 10.20 -2.74 0.97
CA GLU A 188 9.77 -4.08 0.62
C GLU A 188 8.46 -4.12 -0.18
N MET A 189 7.66 -3.08 -0.10
CA MET A 189 6.38 -3.00 -0.81
C MET A 189 6.12 -1.56 -1.31
N PRO A 190 6.97 -1.04 -2.20
CA PRO A 190 6.88 0.33 -2.68
C PRO A 190 5.61 0.54 -3.50
N ILE A 191 4.90 1.66 -3.25
CA ILE A 191 3.72 2.02 -4.03
C ILE A 191 4.14 2.46 -5.44
N SER A 192 3.65 1.75 -6.45
CA SER A 192 3.75 2.09 -7.86
C SER A 192 2.35 2.14 -8.48
N TYR A 193 2.07 3.17 -9.25
CA TYR A 193 0.78 3.35 -9.92
C TYR A 193 0.95 4.13 -11.22
N ALA A 194 0.02 3.92 -12.14
CA ALA A 194 -0.17 4.76 -13.32
C ALA A 194 -1.30 5.76 -13.06
N VAL A 195 -1.23 6.94 -13.66
CA VAL A 195 -2.25 7.97 -13.52
C VAL A 195 -2.51 8.69 -14.85
N GLY A 196 -3.79 8.92 -15.14
CA GLY A 196 -4.21 9.81 -16.22
C GLY A 196 -5.31 10.73 -15.76
N TYR A 197 -5.40 11.91 -16.37
CA TYR A 197 -6.48 12.85 -16.08
C TYR A 197 -7.03 13.49 -17.36
N ALA A 198 -8.25 13.96 -17.30
CA ALA A 198 -8.91 14.77 -18.32
C ALA A 198 -9.74 15.87 -17.65
N MET A 199 -9.83 17.02 -18.30
CA MET A 199 -10.54 18.19 -17.79
C MET A 199 -11.66 18.60 -18.74
N SER A 200 -12.80 19.07 -18.18
CA SER A 200 -13.90 19.63 -18.97
C SER A 200 -13.46 20.81 -19.84
N GLN A 201 -12.43 21.54 -19.41
CA GLN A 201 -11.84 22.68 -20.15
C GLN A 201 -11.20 22.30 -21.49
N ASP A 202 -10.90 21.03 -21.71
CA ASP A 202 -10.29 20.52 -22.95
C ASP A 202 -11.32 20.23 -24.05
N PHE A 203 -12.62 20.38 -23.73
CA PHE A 203 -13.75 20.04 -24.60
C PHE A 203 -14.77 21.18 -24.62
N GLU A 204 -15.46 21.36 -25.73
CA GLU A 204 -16.59 22.31 -25.82
C GLU A 204 -17.73 21.88 -24.87
N GLN A 205 -18.05 20.60 -24.91
CA GLN A 205 -18.99 19.92 -24.01
C GLN A 205 -18.54 18.49 -23.81
N SER A 206 -18.77 17.96 -22.62
CA SER A 206 -18.47 16.57 -22.28
C SER A 206 -19.38 16.08 -21.15
N THR A 207 -19.58 14.80 -21.06
CA THR A 207 -20.18 14.15 -19.89
C THR A 207 -19.07 13.68 -18.93
N MET A 208 -19.41 13.41 -17.67
CA MET A 208 -18.50 12.80 -16.72
C MET A 208 -17.93 11.47 -17.24
N ARG A 209 -18.76 10.67 -17.92
CA ARG A 209 -18.34 9.39 -18.52
C ARG A 209 -17.35 9.57 -19.67
N GLU A 210 -17.48 10.60 -20.46
CA GLU A 210 -16.51 10.91 -21.52
C GLU A 210 -15.18 11.39 -20.94
N LEU A 211 -15.20 12.27 -19.94
CA LEU A 211 -13.98 12.67 -19.23
C LEU A 211 -13.27 11.47 -18.59
N PHE A 212 -14.02 10.56 -17.96
CA PHE A 212 -13.46 9.32 -17.43
C PHE A 212 -12.75 8.51 -18.52
N ARG A 213 -13.36 8.31 -19.69
CA ARG A 213 -12.76 7.56 -20.81
C ARG A 213 -11.46 8.21 -21.32
N TYR A 214 -11.39 9.55 -21.33
CA TYR A 214 -10.17 10.25 -21.72
C TYR A 214 -9.09 10.14 -20.64
N ALA A 215 -9.46 10.25 -19.37
CA ALA A 215 -8.55 10.06 -18.24
C ALA A 215 -7.98 8.63 -18.21
N ASP A 216 -8.84 7.63 -18.41
CA ASP A 216 -8.45 6.22 -18.50
C ASP A 216 -7.48 5.96 -19.65
N LYS A 217 -7.74 6.52 -20.84
CA LYS A 217 -6.82 6.45 -21.97
C LYS A 217 -5.46 7.07 -21.64
N ASN A 218 -5.44 8.21 -20.95
CA ASN A 218 -4.21 8.88 -20.56
C ASN A 218 -3.45 8.05 -19.49
N MET A 219 -4.17 7.43 -18.56
CA MET A 219 -3.61 6.50 -17.58
C MET A 219 -2.98 5.28 -18.26
N TYR A 220 -3.62 4.71 -19.25
CA TYR A 220 -3.06 3.61 -20.03
C TYR A 220 -1.77 3.98 -20.79
N ILE A 221 -1.69 5.22 -21.30
CA ILE A 221 -0.48 5.74 -21.93
C ILE A 221 0.63 5.88 -20.90
N ASP A 222 0.34 6.42 -19.72
CA ASP A 222 1.28 6.54 -18.59
C ASP A 222 1.78 5.16 -18.13
N LYS A 223 0.87 4.20 -17.99
CA LYS A 223 1.19 2.80 -17.63
C LYS A 223 2.17 2.15 -18.62
N ASN A 224 1.96 2.36 -19.91
CA ASN A 224 2.85 1.82 -20.94
C ASN A 224 4.22 2.52 -20.94
N ARG A 225 4.24 3.86 -20.73
CA ARG A 225 5.49 4.60 -20.59
C ARG A 225 6.28 4.13 -19.37
N ALA A 226 5.63 4.00 -18.22
CA ALA A 226 6.26 3.51 -17.00
C ALA A 226 6.86 2.10 -17.19
N LYS A 227 6.14 1.18 -17.85
CA LYS A 227 6.67 -0.16 -18.18
C LYS A 227 7.90 -0.12 -19.08
N MET A 228 7.91 0.78 -20.09
CA MET A 228 9.09 0.93 -20.96
C MET A 228 10.29 1.52 -20.20
N GLU A 229 10.06 2.49 -19.33
CA GLU A 229 11.08 3.08 -18.48
C GLU A 229 11.63 2.06 -17.49
N GLU A 230 10.77 1.28 -16.84
CA GLU A 230 11.12 0.19 -15.92
C GLU A 230 11.97 -0.87 -16.62
N ALA A 231 11.56 -1.34 -17.81
CA ALA A 231 12.32 -2.30 -18.60
C ALA A 231 13.70 -1.75 -19.04
N ALA A 232 13.77 -0.45 -19.36
CA ALA A 232 15.03 0.19 -19.72
C ALA A 232 15.97 0.33 -18.51
N GLU A 233 15.42 0.66 -17.35
CA GLU A 233 16.16 0.79 -16.09
C GLU A 233 16.62 -0.57 -15.58
N GLU A 234 15.77 -1.59 -15.67
CA GLU A 234 16.11 -2.97 -15.40
C GLU A 234 17.29 -3.45 -16.28
N LYS A 235 17.25 -3.16 -17.58
CA LYS A 235 18.36 -3.48 -18.48
C LYS A 235 19.66 -2.78 -18.08
N ARG A 236 19.59 -1.50 -17.70
CA ARG A 236 20.75 -0.75 -17.20
C ARG A 236 21.30 -1.35 -15.90
N MET A 237 20.40 -1.71 -14.97
CA MET A 237 20.76 -2.35 -13.72
C MET A 237 21.47 -3.70 -13.97
N ASN A 238 20.89 -4.53 -14.83
CA ASN A 238 21.48 -5.81 -15.20
C ASN A 238 22.90 -5.65 -15.77
N GLN A 239 23.10 -4.65 -16.64
CA GLN A 239 24.43 -4.34 -17.18
C GLN A 239 25.43 -3.90 -16.10
N ARG A 240 24.99 -3.05 -15.14
CA ARG A 240 25.82 -2.61 -14.01
C ARG A 240 26.20 -3.80 -13.10
N LEU A 241 25.24 -4.65 -12.77
CA LEU A 241 25.47 -5.84 -11.95
C LEU A 241 26.48 -6.79 -12.61
N LEU A 242 26.33 -7.06 -13.91
CA LEU A 242 27.26 -7.90 -14.66
C LEU A 242 28.67 -7.27 -14.76
N ALA A 243 28.77 -5.95 -14.91
CA ALA A 243 30.04 -5.25 -14.90
C ALA A 243 30.72 -5.38 -13.53
N LYS A 244 29.99 -5.18 -12.44
CA LYS A 244 30.48 -5.32 -11.06
C LYS A 244 30.96 -6.75 -10.78
N VAL A 245 30.21 -7.77 -11.18
CA VAL A 245 30.62 -9.18 -11.08
C VAL A 245 31.95 -9.43 -11.82
N LYS A 246 32.09 -8.85 -13.01
CA LYS A 246 33.32 -8.96 -13.80
C LYS A 246 34.53 -8.25 -13.15
N GLU A 247 34.31 -7.07 -12.59
CA GLU A 247 35.33 -6.32 -11.82
C GLU A 247 35.80 -7.09 -10.60
N MET A 248 34.92 -7.87 -9.96
CA MET A 248 35.21 -8.77 -8.84
C MET A 248 36.03 -10.01 -9.27
N GLY A 249 36.37 -10.16 -10.56
CA GLY A 249 37.13 -11.30 -11.11
C GLY A 249 36.30 -12.53 -11.43
N TYR A 250 34.98 -12.51 -11.24
CA TYR A 250 34.10 -13.63 -11.54
C TYR A 250 33.74 -13.67 -13.04
N GLN A 251 33.79 -14.87 -13.61
CA GLN A 251 33.38 -15.14 -14.98
C GLN A 251 32.33 -16.25 -15.03
N PHE A 252 31.14 -15.94 -14.48
CA PHE A 252 30.03 -16.90 -14.48
C PHE A 252 29.59 -17.24 -15.90
N SER A 253 29.37 -18.52 -16.18
CA SER A 253 28.71 -18.98 -17.40
C SER A 253 27.26 -18.50 -17.43
N ASP A 254 26.62 -18.61 -16.30
CA ASP A 254 25.23 -18.27 -16.06
C ASP A 254 25.11 -17.53 -14.71
N CYS A 255 24.21 -16.57 -14.60
CA CYS A 255 23.96 -15.92 -13.32
C CYS A 255 22.53 -15.39 -13.21
N LEU A 256 22.01 -15.42 -11.99
CA LEU A 256 20.70 -14.97 -11.58
C LEU A 256 20.83 -13.76 -10.66
N TYR A 257 19.88 -12.85 -10.72
CA TYR A 257 19.60 -11.87 -9.67
C TYR A 257 18.42 -12.36 -8.87
N CYS A 258 18.57 -12.51 -7.59
CA CYS A 258 17.60 -13.12 -6.70
C CYS A 258 17.09 -12.08 -5.68
N ASP A 259 15.77 -12.03 -5.52
CA ASP A 259 15.06 -11.28 -4.49
C ASP A 259 14.54 -12.27 -3.43
N VAL A 260 15.10 -12.19 -2.24
CA VAL A 260 14.80 -13.09 -1.13
C VAL A 260 13.44 -12.80 -0.51
N PHE A 261 13.02 -11.52 -0.54
CA PHE A 261 11.76 -11.10 0.05
C PHE A 261 10.56 -11.52 -0.81
N MET A 262 10.68 -11.31 -2.13
CA MET A 262 9.63 -11.67 -3.09
C MET A 262 9.68 -13.14 -3.52
N ASP A 263 10.66 -13.92 -3.05
CA ASP A 263 10.94 -15.28 -3.54
C ASP A 263 11.04 -15.33 -5.07
N GLN A 264 11.76 -14.40 -5.68
CA GLN A 264 11.90 -14.30 -7.13
C GLN A 264 13.34 -14.36 -7.58
N TYR A 265 13.54 -14.83 -8.83
CA TYR A 265 14.80 -14.66 -9.53
C TYR A 265 14.55 -14.17 -10.95
N ARG A 266 15.55 -13.55 -11.54
CA ARG A 266 15.65 -13.30 -12.98
C ARG A 266 17.03 -13.60 -13.49
N VAL A 267 17.12 -14.00 -14.75
CA VAL A 267 18.39 -14.33 -15.39
C VAL A 267 19.10 -13.05 -15.82
N LEU A 268 20.32 -12.84 -15.31
CA LEU A 268 21.21 -11.76 -15.77
C LEU A 268 22.03 -12.18 -16.98
N ARG A 269 22.46 -13.44 -16.99
CA ARG A 269 23.22 -14.07 -18.08
C ARG A 269 22.85 -15.54 -18.14
N ALA A 270 22.63 -16.06 -19.34
CA ALA A 270 22.43 -17.48 -19.61
C ALA A 270 23.26 -17.95 -20.78
N SER A 271 23.85 -19.12 -20.64
CA SER A 271 24.39 -19.91 -21.73
C SER A 271 23.26 -20.60 -22.52
N SER A 272 23.57 -21.11 -23.72
CA SER A 272 22.58 -21.84 -24.54
C SER A 272 22.07 -23.14 -23.89
N LYS A 273 22.77 -23.63 -22.87
CA LYS A 273 22.42 -24.86 -22.13
C LYS A 273 21.83 -24.59 -20.75
N PHE A 274 21.54 -23.32 -20.43
CA PHE A 274 20.95 -22.97 -19.12
C PHE A 274 19.54 -23.56 -18.99
N PHE A 275 19.25 -24.16 -17.86
CA PHE A 275 18.08 -24.99 -17.67
C PHE A 275 16.91 -24.30 -16.90
N LEU A 276 17.14 -23.12 -16.38
CA LEU A 276 16.09 -22.33 -15.72
C LEU A 276 15.41 -21.40 -16.73
N ALA A 277 14.16 -21.02 -16.44
CA ALA A 277 13.42 -20.00 -17.17
C ALA A 277 14.07 -18.61 -16.98
N GLU A 278 13.67 -17.61 -17.80
CA GLU A 278 14.21 -16.25 -17.71
C GLU A 278 13.91 -15.59 -16.34
N ASP A 279 12.78 -15.92 -15.73
CA ASP A 279 12.37 -15.51 -14.38
C ASP A 279 11.51 -16.58 -13.71
N GLY A 280 11.26 -16.42 -12.41
CA GLY A 280 10.41 -17.31 -11.65
C GLY A 280 10.63 -17.24 -10.15
N SER A 281 10.05 -18.21 -9.42
CA SER A 281 10.25 -18.38 -7.98
C SER A 281 11.67 -18.85 -7.70
N TYR A 282 12.37 -18.17 -6.79
CA TYR A 282 13.70 -18.57 -6.34
C TYR A 282 13.68 -19.95 -5.68
N SER A 283 12.69 -20.21 -4.80
CA SER A 283 12.52 -21.53 -4.17
C SER A 283 12.32 -22.64 -5.19
N GLY A 284 11.54 -22.38 -6.26
CA GLY A 284 11.37 -23.31 -7.37
C GLY A 284 12.65 -23.52 -8.19
N ALA A 285 13.46 -22.46 -8.36
CA ALA A 285 14.78 -22.57 -8.99
C ALA A 285 15.73 -23.42 -8.16
N VAL A 286 15.73 -23.26 -6.83
CA VAL A 286 16.55 -24.08 -5.92
C VAL A 286 16.23 -25.57 -6.07
N GLU A 287 14.97 -25.96 -6.20
CA GLU A 287 14.59 -27.35 -6.48
C GLU A 287 15.21 -27.88 -7.77
N GLN A 288 15.12 -27.10 -8.84
CA GLN A 288 15.69 -27.47 -10.15
C GLN A 288 17.22 -27.53 -10.11
N ILE A 289 17.87 -26.55 -9.47
CA ILE A 289 19.33 -26.50 -9.29
C ILE A 289 19.81 -27.74 -8.53
N VAL A 290 19.19 -28.04 -7.39
CA VAL A 290 19.57 -29.20 -6.58
C VAL A 290 19.30 -30.51 -7.31
N HIS A 291 18.18 -30.61 -8.03
CA HIS A 291 17.88 -31.80 -8.83
C HIS A 291 18.90 -32.01 -9.95
N LYS A 292 19.31 -30.95 -10.64
CA LYS A 292 20.22 -31.04 -11.81
C LYS A 292 21.68 -31.16 -11.41
N LEU A 293 22.15 -30.42 -10.39
CA LEU A 293 23.56 -30.24 -10.07
C LEU A 293 24.06 -31.03 -8.85
N ALA A 294 23.16 -31.59 -8.04
CA ALA A 294 23.54 -32.31 -6.84
C ALA A 294 23.57 -33.82 -7.03
N THR A 295 24.66 -34.43 -6.57
CA THR A 295 24.72 -35.91 -6.37
C THR A 295 24.05 -36.26 -5.05
N ASP A 296 23.74 -37.55 -4.81
CA ASP A 296 23.10 -38.02 -3.58
C ASP A 296 23.89 -37.60 -2.31
N SER A 297 25.22 -37.57 -2.41
CA SER A 297 26.10 -37.14 -1.31
C SER A 297 26.09 -35.62 -1.03
N THR A 298 25.81 -34.80 -2.03
CA THR A 298 25.84 -33.33 -1.92
C THR A 298 24.46 -32.69 -1.82
N ARG A 299 23.41 -33.45 -2.18
CA ARG A 299 22.02 -32.94 -2.25
C ARG A 299 21.53 -32.26 -0.98
N LYS A 300 21.69 -32.93 0.16
CA LYS A 300 21.23 -32.39 1.45
C LYS A 300 21.95 -31.09 1.80
N LYS A 301 23.25 -31.00 1.58
CA LYS A 301 24.05 -29.82 1.84
C LYS A 301 23.67 -28.67 0.92
N MET A 302 23.58 -28.91 -0.39
CA MET A 302 23.22 -27.91 -1.39
C MET A 302 21.80 -27.39 -1.12
N TRP A 303 20.85 -28.27 -0.84
CA TRP A 303 19.49 -27.90 -0.49
C TRP A 303 19.45 -26.96 0.72
N SER A 304 20.11 -27.35 1.84
CA SER A 304 20.08 -26.55 3.06
C SER A 304 20.76 -25.17 2.90
N GLN A 305 21.82 -25.08 2.12
CA GLN A 305 22.60 -23.85 1.95
C GLN A 305 22.01 -22.87 0.95
N LEU A 306 21.07 -23.31 0.11
CA LEU A 306 20.33 -22.45 -0.83
C LEU A 306 18.97 -22.01 -0.28
N GLN A 307 18.54 -22.49 0.90
CA GLN A 307 17.29 -22.04 1.49
C GLN A 307 17.37 -20.57 1.92
N ILE A 308 16.26 -19.85 1.75
CA ILE A 308 16.14 -18.43 2.10
C ILE A 308 16.56 -18.15 3.54
N ASP A 309 16.11 -18.97 4.48
CA ASP A 309 16.43 -18.80 5.91
C ASP A 309 17.93 -18.95 6.16
N TYR A 310 18.60 -19.91 5.49
CA TYR A 310 20.03 -20.09 5.59
C TYR A 310 20.80 -18.88 5.02
N LEU A 311 20.37 -18.36 3.87
CA LEU A 311 20.99 -17.19 3.25
C LEU A 311 20.83 -15.94 4.09
N LYS A 312 19.67 -15.73 4.70
CA LYS A 312 19.41 -14.63 5.63
C LYS A 312 20.32 -14.64 6.84
N GLU A 313 20.65 -15.84 7.34
CA GLU A 313 21.54 -16.01 8.51
C GLU A 313 23.03 -15.88 8.17
N HIS A 314 23.44 -16.34 6.96
CA HIS A 314 24.86 -16.53 6.62
C HIS A 314 25.40 -15.57 5.56
N MET A 315 24.52 -14.83 4.84
CA MET A 315 24.94 -13.86 3.83
C MET A 315 24.70 -12.44 4.36
N THR A 316 25.77 -11.74 4.70
CA THR A 316 25.75 -10.40 5.31
C THR A 316 26.75 -9.48 4.60
N GLU A 317 26.75 -8.19 4.92
CA GLU A 317 27.77 -7.24 4.46
C GLU A 317 29.19 -7.68 4.87
N GLU A 318 29.33 -8.33 6.04
CA GLU A 318 30.62 -8.84 6.54
C GLU A 318 31.02 -10.14 5.87
N GLN A 319 30.06 -10.95 5.43
CA GLN A 319 30.25 -12.20 4.71
C GLN A 319 29.45 -12.20 3.40
N PRO A 320 29.83 -11.36 2.41
CA PRO A 320 29.02 -11.14 1.20
C PRO A 320 29.14 -12.24 0.16
N ILE A 321 29.99 -13.26 0.36
CA ILE A 321 30.19 -14.33 -0.60
C ILE A 321 29.86 -15.67 0.06
N HIS A 322 28.99 -16.42 -0.60
CA HIS A 322 28.64 -17.79 -0.20
C HIS A 322 28.91 -18.75 -1.36
N GLU A 323 29.76 -19.76 -1.14
CA GLU A 323 30.18 -20.68 -2.18
C GLU A 323 29.76 -22.12 -1.87
N ILE A 324 29.24 -22.80 -2.88
CA ILE A 324 28.82 -24.20 -2.83
C ILE A 324 29.47 -24.94 -4.02
N SER A 325 30.46 -25.80 -3.77
CA SER A 325 31.01 -26.65 -4.80
C SER A 325 30.08 -27.80 -5.11
N TYR A 326 29.92 -28.11 -6.39
CA TYR A 326 29.11 -29.23 -6.87
C TYR A 326 29.83 -30.06 -7.90
N LYS A 327 29.39 -31.30 -8.05
CA LYS A 327 29.77 -32.15 -9.18
C LYS A 327 28.57 -32.98 -9.63
N TYR A 328 28.42 -33.15 -10.91
CA TYR A 328 27.43 -34.02 -11.51
C TYR A 328 28.00 -34.74 -12.74
N THR A 329 27.32 -35.78 -13.19
CA THR A 329 27.72 -36.53 -14.36
C THR A 329 26.73 -36.32 -15.49
N GLU A 330 27.19 -35.93 -16.66
CA GLU A 330 26.42 -35.77 -17.87
C GLU A 330 27.13 -36.52 -19.03
N GLU A 331 26.43 -37.40 -19.71
CA GLU A 331 27.01 -38.20 -20.82
C GLU A 331 28.36 -38.87 -20.47
N ASP A 332 28.45 -39.50 -19.30
CA ASP A 332 29.65 -40.16 -18.74
C ASP A 332 30.83 -39.21 -18.41
N VAL A 333 30.65 -37.90 -18.53
CA VAL A 333 31.66 -36.91 -18.14
C VAL A 333 31.30 -36.34 -16.77
N THR A 334 32.26 -36.40 -15.85
CA THR A 334 32.08 -35.73 -14.53
C THR A 334 32.40 -34.24 -14.68
N ILE A 335 31.41 -33.41 -14.41
CA ILE A 335 31.50 -31.96 -14.42
C ILE A 335 31.63 -31.46 -12.99
N HIS A 336 32.65 -30.64 -12.74
CA HIS A 336 32.85 -29.95 -11.48
C HIS A 336 32.46 -28.50 -11.66
N GLY A 337 31.84 -27.93 -10.64
CA GLY A 337 31.45 -26.54 -10.68
C GLY A 337 31.29 -25.94 -9.29
N ARG A 338 30.98 -24.65 -9.27
CA ARG A 338 30.74 -23.87 -8.08
C ARG A 338 29.55 -22.95 -8.30
N LEU A 339 28.65 -22.90 -7.31
CA LEU A 339 27.66 -21.86 -7.13
C LEU A 339 28.24 -20.80 -6.23
N THR A 340 28.17 -19.55 -6.64
CA THR A 340 28.65 -18.41 -5.84
C THR A 340 27.51 -17.44 -5.64
N GLY A 341 27.06 -17.29 -4.39
CA GLY A 341 26.15 -16.24 -3.96
C GLY A 341 26.94 -14.96 -3.66
N ILE A 342 26.56 -13.84 -4.25
CA ILE A 342 27.18 -12.54 -4.01
C ILE A 342 26.12 -11.60 -3.45
N PHE A 343 26.33 -11.13 -2.24
CA PHE A 343 25.47 -10.17 -1.54
C PHE A 343 25.37 -8.84 -2.34
N CYS A 344 24.16 -8.28 -2.42
CA CYS A 344 23.91 -6.99 -3.06
C CYS A 344 23.47 -5.92 -2.07
N ASP A 345 22.45 -6.20 -1.25
CA ASP A 345 21.90 -5.27 -0.27
C ASP A 345 21.12 -5.99 0.86
N THR A 346 20.70 -5.21 1.88
CA THR A 346 19.91 -5.68 3.02
C THR A 346 18.49 -5.12 3.00
N GLY A 347 17.54 -5.90 3.51
CA GLY A 347 16.20 -5.45 3.85
C GLY A 347 16.17 -4.66 5.16
N ARG A 348 14.97 -4.21 5.57
CA ARG A 348 14.74 -3.51 6.84
C ARG A 348 15.09 -4.32 8.09
N ASP A 349 14.92 -5.62 7.97
CA ASP A 349 15.25 -6.57 9.03
C ASP A 349 16.77 -6.79 9.20
N GLY A 350 17.59 -6.11 8.37
CA GLY A 350 19.05 -6.25 8.38
C GLY A 350 19.54 -7.54 7.74
N THR A 351 18.66 -8.34 7.14
CA THR A 351 19.01 -9.57 6.42
C THR A 351 19.21 -9.30 4.93
N VAL A 352 19.84 -10.23 4.21
CA VAL A 352 20.00 -10.13 2.75
C VAL A 352 18.64 -9.97 2.06
N HIS A 353 18.52 -8.96 1.22
CA HIS A 353 17.35 -8.75 0.39
C HIS A 353 17.61 -9.23 -1.04
N HIS A 354 18.68 -8.75 -1.64
CA HIS A 354 19.06 -9.17 -2.98
C HIS A 354 20.47 -9.78 -3.01
N PHE A 355 20.66 -10.76 -3.89
CA PHE A 355 21.97 -11.33 -4.15
C PHE A 355 22.06 -11.85 -5.60
N ILE A 356 23.29 -12.03 -6.09
CA ILE A 356 23.57 -12.67 -7.38
C ILE A 356 23.96 -14.11 -7.12
N LEU A 357 23.34 -15.06 -7.83
CA LEU A 357 23.75 -16.47 -7.83
C LEU A 357 24.43 -16.78 -9.16
N GLY A 358 25.75 -16.93 -9.12
CA GLY A 358 26.57 -17.26 -10.28
C GLY A 358 26.89 -18.74 -10.36
N PHE A 359 27.01 -19.26 -11.60
CA PHE A 359 27.35 -20.63 -11.93
C PHE A 359 28.70 -20.68 -12.65
N GLU A 360 29.66 -21.41 -12.10
CA GLU A 360 30.96 -21.69 -12.70
C GLU A 360 31.10 -23.17 -12.96
N ILE A 361 31.63 -23.52 -14.14
CA ILE A 361 31.96 -24.90 -14.53
C ILE A 361 33.46 -24.98 -14.70
N PHE A 362 34.11 -25.92 -14.03
CA PHE A 362 35.53 -26.19 -14.14
C PHE A 362 35.74 -27.34 -15.09
N HIS A 363 36.39 -27.08 -16.21
CA HIS A 363 36.91 -28.15 -17.10
C HIS A 363 38.22 -28.66 -16.47
N ASP A 364 38.31 -29.96 -16.31
CA ASP A 364 39.41 -30.66 -15.64
C ASP A 364 40.79 -30.31 -16.30
N ARG A 365 41.43 -29.25 -15.79
CA ARG A 365 42.87 -28.97 -15.97
C ARG A 365 43.41 -28.30 -14.73
N ASN A 366 44.12 -29.15 -13.92
CA ASN A 366 45.07 -28.76 -12.86
C ASN A 366 44.76 -27.51 -12.04
N VAL A 367 44.04 -27.68 -10.96
CA VAL A 367 43.82 -26.62 -9.95
C VAL A 367 45.01 -26.60 -8.98
N ALA A 368 45.89 -25.63 -9.14
CA ALA A 368 46.77 -25.18 -8.08
C ALA A 368 45.94 -24.33 -7.08
N ALA A 369 45.38 -24.99 -6.10
CA ALA A 369 44.35 -24.44 -5.20
C ALA A 369 44.85 -23.47 -4.12
N SER A 370 46.12 -23.06 -4.11
CA SER A 370 46.70 -22.25 -3.03
C SER A 370 46.85 -20.76 -3.32
N ASP A 371 47.08 -20.36 -4.54
CA ASP A 371 47.32 -18.95 -4.88
C ASP A 371 46.04 -18.15 -5.16
N GLU A 372 45.00 -18.80 -5.67
CA GLU A 372 43.69 -18.17 -5.96
C GLU A 372 42.94 -17.69 -4.71
N LYS A 373 43.04 -18.46 -3.62
CA LYS A 373 42.37 -18.12 -2.34
C LYS A 373 42.99 -16.89 -1.68
N LEU A 374 44.29 -16.68 -1.86
CA LEU A 374 45.02 -15.52 -1.32
C LEU A 374 44.70 -14.26 -2.12
N GLN A 375 44.65 -14.36 -3.45
CA GLN A 375 44.21 -13.25 -4.32
C GLN A 375 42.75 -12.90 -4.11
N LEU A 376 41.87 -13.89 -3.94
CA LEU A 376 40.46 -13.67 -3.67
C LEU A 376 40.23 -12.95 -2.34
N THR A 377 40.98 -13.29 -1.28
CA THR A 377 40.89 -12.66 0.03
C THR A 377 41.39 -11.20 -0.02
N GLN A 378 42.45 -10.93 -0.75
CA GLN A 378 42.97 -9.56 -0.93
C GLN A 378 42.00 -8.68 -1.74
N TYR A 379 41.41 -9.25 -2.80
CA TYR A 379 40.41 -8.55 -3.62
C TYR A 379 39.11 -8.30 -2.84
N TYR A 380 38.73 -9.23 -1.97
CA TYR A 380 37.58 -9.11 -1.06
C TYR A 380 37.73 -7.95 -0.07
N GLU A 381 38.90 -7.79 0.57
CA GLU A 381 39.15 -6.67 1.47
C GLU A 381 39.15 -5.32 0.72
N GLN A 382 39.69 -5.27 -0.48
CA GLN A 382 39.63 -4.09 -1.34
C GLN A 382 38.21 -3.72 -1.74
N MET A 383 37.35 -4.72 -2.01
CA MET A 383 35.96 -4.53 -2.38
C MET A 383 35.10 -4.10 -1.19
N LYS A 384 35.34 -4.68 -0.01
CA LYS A 384 34.69 -4.26 1.26
C LYS A 384 34.95 -2.78 1.53
N GLN A 385 36.18 -2.34 1.29
CA GLN A 385 36.58 -0.95 1.44
C GLN A 385 35.88 -0.06 0.39
N ALA A 386 35.80 -0.47 -0.86
CA ALA A 386 35.13 0.25 -1.92
C ALA A 386 33.59 0.32 -1.76
N ILE A 387 32.94 -0.71 -1.19
CA ILE A 387 31.51 -0.72 -0.87
C ILE A 387 31.23 0.19 0.33
N LEU A 388 32.04 0.14 1.39
CA LEU A 388 31.96 1.04 2.52
C LEU A 388 32.18 2.51 2.14
N GLU A 389 33.11 2.78 1.23
CA GLU A 389 33.41 4.13 0.76
C GLU A 389 32.36 4.65 -0.24
N ASN A 390 31.75 3.81 -1.08
CA ASN A 390 30.81 4.26 -2.12
C ASN A 390 29.32 4.18 -1.72
N GLY A 391 28.91 3.21 -0.88
CA GLY A 391 27.48 3.00 -0.59
C GLY A 391 26.88 4.06 0.33
N ASN A 392 27.47 4.26 1.50
CA ASN A 392 26.89 5.15 2.52
C ASN A 392 27.31 6.61 2.39
N TYR A 393 28.48 6.90 1.80
CA TYR A 393 28.97 8.29 1.64
C TYR A 393 28.38 9.01 0.44
N VAL A 394 28.19 8.32 -0.67
CA VAL A 394 27.66 8.93 -1.90
C VAL A 394 26.20 9.31 -1.73
N GLU A 395 25.39 8.48 -1.11
CA GLU A 395 23.94 8.75 -0.88
C GLU A 395 23.74 9.93 0.10
N ALA A 396 24.50 9.97 1.19
CA ALA A 396 24.44 11.06 2.17
C ALA A 396 25.00 12.38 1.62
N LEU A 397 25.99 12.34 0.72
CA LEU A 397 26.54 13.51 0.05
C LEU A 397 25.66 14.01 -1.09
N LEU A 398 24.98 13.11 -1.82
CA LEU A 398 24.07 13.49 -2.91
C LEU A 398 22.82 14.23 -2.39
N ASP A 399 22.38 13.94 -1.18
CA ASP A 399 21.21 14.62 -0.57
C ASP A 399 21.53 16.04 -0.03
N THR A 400 22.81 16.35 0.22
CA THR A 400 23.20 17.61 0.89
C THR A 400 24.20 18.48 0.14
N ALA A 401 24.87 17.95 -0.88
CA ALA A 401 25.93 18.62 -1.59
C ALA A 401 25.48 19.25 -2.91
N GLU A 402 25.89 20.51 -3.19
CA GLU A 402 25.68 21.16 -4.48
C GLU A 402 26.51 20.51 -5.61
N ALA A 403 27.63 19.87 -5.29
CA ALA A 403 28.45 19.11 -6.22
C ALA A 403 29.28 18.05 -5.48
N VAL A 404 29.48 16.88 -6.11
CA VAL A 404 30.32 15.80 -5.60
C VAL A 404 31.35 15.42 -6.66
N TYR A 405 32.60 15.30 -6.23
CA TYR A 405 33.73 14.93 -7.06
C TYR A 405 34.47 13.74 -6.45
N THR A 406 34.97 12.84 -7.28
CA THR A 406 36.00 11.86 -6.87
C THR A 406 37.38 12.33 -7.38
N VAL A 407 38.38 12.13 -6.52
CA VAL A 407 39.77 12.46 -6.85
C VAL A 407 40.57 11.15 -6.82
N ASP A 408 41.11 10.78 -7.98
CA ASP A 408 42.07 9.67 -8.09
C ASP A 408 43.48 10.23 -7.93
N PHE A 409 44.03 10.11 -6.73
CA PHE A 409 45.40 10.57 -6.40
C PHE A 409 46.50 9.74 -7.06
N THR A 410 46.16 8.56 -7.56
CA THR A 410 47.13 7.65 -8.21
C THR A 410 47.41 8.06 -9.66
N HIS A 411 46.39 8.61 -10.34
CA HIS A 411 46.46 9.01 -11.74
C HIS A 411 46.29 10.51 -11.97
N ASP A 412 46.25 11.30 -10.88
CA ASP A 412 46.07 12.78 -10.91
C ASP A 412 44.80 13.17 -11.72
N ARG A 413 43.69 12.48 -11.46
CA ARG A 413 42.41 12.69 -12.15
C ARG A 413 41.32 13.10 -11.20
N LEU A 414 40.59 14.12 -11.63
CA LEU A 414 39.37 14.60 -11.01
C LEU A 414 38.18 14.13 -11.84
N GLU A 415 37.33 13.27 -11.29
CA GLU A 415 36.08 12.86 -11.94
C GLU A 415 34.87 13.49 -11.24
N LYS A 416 34.03 14.10 -12.03
CA LYS A 416 32.80 14.74 -11.59
C LYS A 416 31.69 13.71 -11.53
N ILE A 417 31.05 13.54 -10.36
CA ILE A 417 29.97 12.58 -10.16
C ILE A 417 28.59 13.24 -10.25
N PHE A 418 28.40 14.43 -9.64
CA PHE A 418 27.06 15.02 -9.51
C PHE A 418 27.10 16.56 -9.40
N TYR A 419 26.03 17.24 -9.88
CA TYR A 419 25.80 18.68 -9.69
C TYR A 419 24.31 19.00 -9.57
N HIS A 420 23.96 19.88 -8.63
CA HIS A 420 22.60 20.35 -8.43
C HIS A 420 22.28 21.66 -9.14
N SER A 421 23.26 22.49 -9.48
CA SER A 421 23.04 23.79 -10.11
C SER A 421 24.06 24.15 -11.20
N GLU A 422 23.67 25.12 -12.08
CA GLU A 422 24.54 25.64 -13.15
C GLU A 422 25.76 26.46 -12.63
N SER A 423 25.69 26.97 -11.42
CA SER A 423 26.78 27.73 -10.78
C SER A 423 28.02 26.87 -10.45
N ALA A 424 27.87 25.54 -10.38
CA ALA A 424 28.99 24.62 -10.20
C ALA A 424 29.85 24.42 -11.48
N ARG A 425 29.48 25.02 -12.61
CA ARG A 425 30.24 24.95 -13.88
C ARG A 425 31.56 25.74 -13.89
N GLU A 426 31.76 26.68 -12.97
CA GLU A 426 32.94 27.57 -12.98
C GLU A 426 34.22 26.98 -12.39
N PHE A 427 34.16 25.77 -11.75
CA PHE A 427 35.34 25.07 -11.25
C PHE A 427 35.99 24.18 -12.31
N LYS A 428 36.37 24.75 -13.43
CA LYS A 428 36.96 23.98 -14.54
C LYS A 428 38.49 23.76 -14.43
N ASP A 429 39.16 24.42 -13.51
CA ASP A 429 40.62 24.31 -13.33
C ASP A 429 41.00 24.30 -11.85
N CYS A 430 40.78 23.17 -11.18
CA CYS A 430 41.29 22.94 -9.82
C CYS A 430 42.68 22.27 -9.78
N SER A 431 43.34 22.06 -10.92
CA SER A 431 44.72 21.61 -10.96
C SER A 431 45.75 22.57 -10.30
N ALA A 432 45.33 23.80 -9.96
CA ALA A 432 46.17 24.78 -9.31
C ALA A 432 45.97 24.91 -7.78
N LEU A 433 45.10 24.14 -7.14
CA LEU A 433 44.76 24.27 -5.72
C LEU A 433 45.38 23.19 -4.83
N PHE A 434 46.15 22.27 -5.38
CA PHE A 434 46.83 21.16 -4.65
C PHE A 434 48.34 21.12 -4.97
N LEU A 435 49.00 22.26 -5.02
CA LEU A 435 50.44 22.37 -4.89
C LEU A 435 50.81 23.01 -3.57
#